data_9260006ef1951e643761d9402898962f
#
_entry.id   9260006ef1951e643761d9402898962f
#
_cell.length_a   1.000
_cell.length_b   1.000
_cell.length_c   1.000
_cell.angle_alpha   90.00
_cell.angle_beta   90.00
_cell.angle_gamma   90.00
#
_symmetry.space_group_name_H-M   'P 1'
#
loop_
_entity.id
_entity.type
_entity.pdbx_description
1 polymer ?
#
loop_
_entity_poly.entity_id
_entity_poly.type
_entity_poly.pdbx_seq_one_letter_code
_entity_poly.pdbx_strand_id
1 'polypeptide(L)' 'MNAHPILLQKKYSRVIECFAKREGISFDEALRFFYHSKVYQLVRDGGSDMHCMSDAYLAEELDLEYQEQKF' A
#
# COMPACT_ATOMS: atom_id res chain seq x y z
N MET A 1 -12.30 -10.18 13.27
CA MET A 1 -12.84 -10.64 11.99
C MET A 1 -12.01 -10.10 10.83
N ASN A 2 -11.85 -10.90 9.83
CA ASN A 2 -11.02 -10.52 8.70
C ASN A 2 -11.84 -9.80 7.63
N ALA A 3 -11.20 -8.84 6.99
CA ALA A 3 -11.81 -8.17 5.85
C ALA A 3 -11.98 -9.17 4.70
N HIS A 4 -13.03 -8.98 3.92
CA HIS A 4 -13.29 -9.85 2.80
C HIS A 4 -12.16 -9.71 1.75
N PRO A 5 -11.64 -10.82 1.21
CA PRO A 5 -10.51 -10.74 0.27
C PRO A 5 -10.75 -9.84 -0.93
N ILE A 6 -11.96 -9.83 -1.48
CA ILE A 6 -12.28 -8.98 -2.62
C ILE A 6 -12.20 -7.50 -2.23
N LEU A 7 -12.68 -7.17 -1.04
CA LEU A 7 -12.61 -5.79 -0.54
C LEU A 7 -11.17 -5.35 -0.32
N LEU A 8 -10.33 -6.25 0.19
CA LEU A 8 -8.92 -5.96 0.38
C LEU A 8 -8.22 -5.73 -0.95
N GLN A 9 -8.52 -6.52 -1.95
CA GLN A 9 -7.92 -6.34 -3.27
C GLN A 9 -8.28 -5.00 -3.88
N LYS A 10 -9.54 -4.59 -3.73
CA LYS A 10 -9.96 -3.27 -4.21
C LYS A 10 -9.25 -2.16 -3.47
N LYS A 11 -9.12 -2.29 -2.17
CA LYS A 11 -8.41 -1.31 -1.36
C LYS A 11 -6.95 -1.23 -1.77
N TYR A 12 -6.30 -2.36 -1.97
CA TYR A 12 -4.91 -2.37 -2.41
C TYR A 12 -4.74 -1.66 -3.75
N SER A 13 -5.64 -1.90 -4.69
CA SER A 13 -5.58 -1.25 -5.99
C SER A 13 -5.65 0.26 -5.87
N ARG A 14 -6.55 0.76 -5.02
CA ARG A 14 -6.68 2.19 -4.82
C ARG A 14 -5.44 2.79 -4.16
N VAL A 15 -4.90 2.10 -3.17
CA VAL A 15 -3.69 2.56 -2.48
C VAL A 15 -2.52 2.60 -3.44
N ILE A 16 -2.34 1.53 -4.22
CA ILE A 16 -1.24 1.44 -5.17
C ILE A 16 -1.36 2.51 -6.24
N GLU A 17 -2.56 2.74 -6.75
CA GLU A 17 -2.78 3.78 -7.76
C GLU A 17 -2.46 5.15 -7.20
N CYS A 18 -2.91 5.43 -5.98
CA CYS A 18 -2.63 6.69 -5.32
C CYS A 18 -1.13 6.88 -5.15
N PHE A 19 -0.45 5.85 -4.68
CA PHE A 19 0.99 5.88 -4.49
C PHE A 19 1.71 6.11 -5.83
N ALA A 20 1.29 5.42 -6.88
CA ALA A 20 1.91 5.57 -8.19
C ALA A 20 1.81 7.00 -8.69
N LYS A 21 0.65 7.62 -8.51
CA LYS A 21 0.45 9.01 -8.92
C LYS A 21 1.30 9.97 -8.12
N ARG A 22 1.43 9.72 -6.81
CA ARG A 22 2.22 10.58 -5.95
C ARG A 22 3.70 10.55 -6.33
N GLU A 23 4.21 9.39 -6.73
CA GLU A 23 5.62 9.24 -7.08
C GLU A 23 5.90 9.39 -8.56
N GLY A 24 4.86 9.47 -9.38
CA GLY A 24 5.05 9.59 -10.82
C GLY A 24 5.63 8.34 -11.46
N ILE A 25 5.30 7.18 -10.91
CA ILE A 25 5.77 5.89 -11.43
C ILE A 25 4.60 5.11 -12.01
N SER A 26 4.91 4.05 -12.75
CA SER A 26 3.88 3.23 -13.35
C SER A 26 3.17 2.40 -12.27
N PHE A 27 1.97 1.94 -12.59
CA PHE A 27 1.23 1.07 -11.69
C PHE A 27 2.02 -0.22 -11.42
N ASP A 28 2.65 -0.78 -12.45
CA ASP A 28 3.46 -2.00 -12.29
C ASP A 28 4.59 -1.81 -11.29
N GLU A 29 5.30 -0.69 -11.37
CA GLU A 29 6.36 -0.40 -10.42
C GLU A 29 5.81 -0.24 -9.02
N ALA A 30 4.72 0.49 -8.89
CA ALA A 30 4.09 0.70 -7.59
C ALA A 30 3.61 -0.62 -7.01
N LEU A 31 3.05 -1.48 -7.84
CA LEU A 31 2.56 -2.79 -7.42
C LEU A 31 3.71 -3.64 -6.88
N ARG A 32 4.81 -3.70 -7.60
CA ARG A 32 5.98 -4.47 -7.16
C ARG A 32 6.50 -3.96 -5.84
N PHE A 33 6.64 -2.66 -5.73
CA PHE A 33 7.12 -2.07 -4.48
C PHE A 33 6.17 -2.38 -3.33
N PHE A 34 4.87 -2.26 -3.58
CA PHE A 34 3.86 -2.51 -2.56
C PHE A 34 4.00 -3.92 -1.98
N TYR A 35 4.16 -4.93 -2.83
CA TYR A 35 4.25 -6.31 -2.36
C TYR A 35 5.54 -6.61 -1.59
N HIS A 36 6.55 -5.77 -1.73
CA HIS A 36 7.79 -5.91 -0.98
C HIS A 36 7.87 -4.95 0.20
N SER A 37 6.83 -4.15 0.42
CA SER A 37 6.86 -3.12 1.43
C SER A 37 6.46 -3.66 2.80
N LYS A 38 6.87 -2.92 3.82
CA LYS A 38 6.44 -3.21 5.19
C LYS A 38 4.94 -2.93 5.35
N VAL A 39 4.43 -1.95 4.62
CA VAL A 39 3.01 -1.63 4.64
C VAL A 39 2.17 -2.85 4.26
N TYR A 40 2.58 -3.53 3.18
CA TYR A 40 1.86 -4.73 2.76
C TYR A 40 1.90 -5.83 3.84
N GLN A 41 3.07 -6.02 4.44
CA GLN A 41 3.21 -7.03 5.49
C GLN A 41 2.31 -6.74 6.68
N LEU A 42 2.24 -5.48 7.08
CA LEU A 42 1.38 -5.08 8.20
C LEU A 42 -0.10 -5.26 7.87
N VAL A 43 -0.50 -4.89 6.66
CA VAL A 43 -1.89 -5.04 6.23
C VAL A 43 -2.25 -6.52 6.14
N ARG A 44 -1.36 -7.33 5.58
CA ARG A 44 -1.61 -8.76 5.41
C ARG A 44 -1.73 -9.48 6.74
N ASP A 45 -0.87 -9.14 7.68
CA ASP A 45 -0.87 -9.80 8.99
C ASP A 45 -2.07 -9.41 9.84
N GLY A 46 -2.63 -8.22 9.58
CA GLY A 46 -3.81 -7.76 10.30
C GLY A 46 -3.56 -7.43 11.76
N GLY A 47 -2.32 -7.45 12.21
CA GLY A 47 -2.01 -7.26 13.61
C GLY A 47 -2.00 -5.80 14.06
N SER A 48 -1.99 -4.87 13.14
CA SER A 48 -1.91 -3.44 13.45
C SER A 48 -3.08 -2.65 12.89
N ASP A 49 -4.12 -3.32 12.45
CA ASP A 49 -5.33 -2.68 11.90
C ASP A 49 -5.05 -1.73 10.74
N MET A 50 -3.92 -1.91 10.07
CA MET A 50 -3.56 -1.05 8.93
C MET A 50 -4.61 -1.10 7.83
N HIS A 51 -5.30 -2.23 7.70
CA HIS A 51 -6.34 -2.36 6.68
C HIS A 51 -7.53 -1.43 6.93
N CYS A 52 -7.64 -0.87 8.12
CA CYS A 52 -8.71 0.07 8.46
C CYS A 52 -8.32 1.52 8.18
N MET A 53 -7.07 1.76 7.80
CA MET A 53 -6.61 3.12 7.53
C MET A 53 -7.09 3.58 6.15
N SER A 54 -7.13 4.90 5.97
CA SER A 54 -7.56 5.45 4.69
C SER A 54 -6.56 5.14 3.59
N ASP A 55 -7.04 5.14 2.35
CA ASP A 55 -6.18 4.91 1.20
C ASP A 55 -5.06 5.95 1.14
N ALA A 56 -5.39 7.20 1.43
CA ALA A 56 -4.40 8.27 1.40
C ALA A 56 -3.32 8.05 2.45
N TYR A 57 -3.72 7.60 3.64
CA TYR A 57 -2.74 7.34 4.70
C TYR A 57 -1.78 6.23 4.30
N LEU A 58 -2.31 5.14 3.77
CA LEU A 58 -1.48 4.01 3.35
C LEU A 58 -0.55 4.40 2.20
N ALA A 59 -1.06 5.20 1.25
CA ALA A 59 -0.24 5.67 0.15
C ALA A 59 0.89 6.57 0.65
N GLU A 60 0.62 7.39 1.65
CA GLU A 60 1.64 8.25 2.25
C GLU A 60 2.72 7.42 2.93
N GLU A 61 2.34 6.37 3.64
CA GLU A 61 3.30 5.47 4.28
C GLU A 61 4.16 4.77 3.23
N LEU A 62 3.56 4.36 2.12
CA LEU A 62 4.32 3.79 1.01
C LEU A 62 5.30 4.80 0.42
N ASP A 63 4.85 6.05 0.28
CA ASP A 63 5.71 7.13 -0.20
C ASP A 63 6.96 7.26 0.66
N LEU A 64 6.78 7.33 1.96
CA LEU A 64 7.89 7.48 2.88
C LEU A 64 8.86 6.31 2.77
N GLU A 65 8.33 5.11 2.72
CA GLU A 65 9.15 3.92 2.60
C GLU A 65 9.91 3.91 1.28
N TYR A 66 9.24 4.30 0.19
CA TYR A 66 9.83 4.34 -1.13
C TYR A 66 10.98 5.34 -1.18
N GLN A 67 10.80 6.50 -0.59
CA GLN A 67 11.84 7.52 -0.56
C GLN A 67 13.04 7.09 0.27
N GLU A 68 12.82 6.37 1.35
CA GLU A 68 13.91 5.84 2.15
C GLU A 68 14.76 4.84 1.35
N GLN A 69 14.12 4.01 0.54
CA GLN A 69 14.82 2.98 -0.22
C GLN A 69 15.45 3.51 -1.50
N LYS A 70 15.11 4.72 -1.87
CA LYS A 70 15.61 5.32 -3.09
C LYS A 70 17.07 5.75 -2.99
N PHE A 71 17.58 5.83 -1.79
CA PHE A 71 18.95 6.28 -1.54
C PHE A 71 19.90 5.12 -1.28
#